data_642786378d7d66991d2aa09215229540
#
_entry.id   642786378d7d66991d2aa09215229540
#
_cell.length_a   1.000
_cell.length_b   1.000
_cell.length_c   1.000
_cell.angle_alpha   90.00
_cell.angle_beta   90.00
_cell.angle_gamma   90.00
#
_symmetry.space_group_name_H-M   'P 1'
#
loop_
_entity.id
_entity.type
_entity.pdbx_description
1 polymer ?
#
loop_
_entity_poly.entity_id
_entity_poly.type
_entity_poly.pdbx_seq_one_letter_code
_entity_poly.pdbx_strand_id
1 'polypeptide(L)'
;ESQALREQTLDKLALAPFAHLKSRWAYSTNDCGELLRPLFADLLSAESYFEMRGLSNQPPEWTLAVRLPAAAAERWLTNLETTVQTWTQISPTNITGPGYSGWRLKKHHSPDLLGVVLAQDWVLVGAGTGEALDLQAEFARRIHDTGRPVAVETNHWLTAMVDWPRLPALPFWLAALRLPQTTLTVAARDENLQTRMELQFSQPHHWQSETWQLPTNTIREPVVSFAALQGFGPRLQPYLQALGLELGLTPNQLCTWALAEIPFQTFLAIPHADATNAMERLAQQLPPLFNTNTQGLALGTWWATTNGQAIIWEGMPFFGGFLRPAYEEAEQGFLLGGLFPNTPRKVPPPPELFAQVLGHTNLVYYDWEIGAERLIAWRNMAQLALLLADKPQLRPDSAGAKWIEAVAPRIGNIGTTLTVTGPDRMTWVRQSPYGFTSVETILLVNWLESVTFPWGYELPAPPPPKRKTTAPPPSATKP
;
A
#
# COMPACT_ATOMS: atom_id res chain seq x y z
N GLU A 1 -20.69 1.13 -24.79
CA GLU A 1 -20.17 0.31 -23.68
C GLU A 1 -19.03 0.99 -22.92
N SER A 2 -18.02 1.57 -23.62
CA SER A 2 -16.87 2.23 -22.96
C SER A 2 -17.27 3.45 -22.14
N GLN A 3 -18.29 4.21 -22.56
CA GLN A 3 -18.76 5.39 -21.84
C GLN A 3 -19.48 5.00 -20.54
N ALA A 4 -20.36 4.01 -20.58
CA ALA A 4 -21.08 3.52 -19.40
C ALA A 4 -20.11 2.96 -18.33
N LEU A 5 -19.08 2.21 -18.74
CA LEU A 5 -18.04 1.72 -17.84
C LEU A 5 -17.20 2.84 -17.21
N ARG A 6 -16.86 3.86 -18.01
CA ARG A 6 -16.15 5.05 -17.52
C ARG A 6 -16.98 5.81 -16.49
N GLU A 7 -18.26 6.01 -16.77
CA GLU A 7 -19.20 6.68 -15.87
C GLU A 7 -19.34 5.90 -14.56
N GLN A 8 -19.53 4.59 -14.64
CA GLN A 8 -19.61 3.73 -13.46
C GLN A 8 -18.34 3.75 -12.60
N THR A 9 -17.15 3.81 -13.21
CA THR A 9 -15.89 3.95 -12.48
C THR A 9 -15.77 5.32 -11.81
N LEU A 10 -16.17 6.39 -12.49
CA LEU A 10 -16.18 7.74 -11.92
C LEU A 10 -17.16 7.89 -10.76
N ASP A 11 -18.33 7.25 -10.84
CA ASP A 11 -19.30 7.25 -9.75
C ASP A 11 -18.76 6.52 -8.51
N LYS A 12 -18.08 5.38 -8.69
CA LYS A 12 -17.38 4.68 -7.60
C LYS A 12 -16.28 5.56 -6.98
N LEU A 13 -15.43 6.17 -7.81
CA LEU A 13 -14.37 7.05 -7.33
C LEU A 13 -14.91 8.28 -6.60
N ALA A 14 -16.03 8.85 -7.05
CA ALA A 14 -16.67 9.97 -6.38
C ALA A 14 -17.19 9.61 -4.97
N LEU A 15 -17.55 8.36 -4.74
CA LEU A 15 -17.99 7.91 -3.43
C LEU A 15 -16.83 7.80 -2.42
N ALA A 16 -15.62 7.50 -2.86
CA ALA A 16 -14.48 7.23 -1.97
C ALA A 16 -14.15 8.39 -1.00
N PRO A 17 -14.05 9.67 -1.42
CA PRO A 17 -13.78 10.79 -0.52
C PRO A 17 -14.90 11.00 0.53
N PHE A 18 -16.14 10.64 0.19
CA PHE A 18 -17.31 10.82 1.04
C PHE A 18 -17.71 9.56 1.80
N ALA A 19 -16.98 8.46 1.63
CA ALA A 19 -17.29 7.18 2.23
C ALA A 19 -17.36 7.23 3.77
N HIS A 20 -16.46 7.99 4.39
CA HIS A 20 -16.48 8.18 5.84
C HIS A 20 -17.77 8.90 6.30
N LEU A 21 -18.18 9.95 5.60
CA LEU A 21 -19.43 10.63 5.88
C LEU A 21 -20.61 9.67 5.72
N LYS A 22 -20.67 8.95 4.60
CA LYS A 22 -21.74 7.97 4.36
C LYS A 22 -21.80 6.94 5.49
N SER A 23 -20.70 6.28 5.84
CA SER A 23 -20.69 5.23 6.88
C SER A 23 -21.18 5.71 8.24
N ARG A 24 -20.85 6.95 8.59
CA ARG A 24 -21.16 7.51 9.90
C ARG A 24 -22.58 8.11 9.96
N TRP A 25 -23.07 8.61 8.84
CA TRP A 25 -24.30 9.42 8.80
C TRP A 25 -25.46 8.75 8.08
N ALA A 26 -25.20 7.81 7.13
CA ALA A 26 -26.27 7.25 6.33
C ALA A 26 -27.07 6.17 7.04
N TYR A 27 -28.39 6.32 7.01
CA TYR A 27 -29.37 5.27 7.31
C TYR A 27 -30.01 4.72 6.02
N SER A 28 -29.76 5.38 4.88
CA SER A 28 -30.25 5.00 3.56
C SER A 28 -29.17 4.24 2.77
N THR A 29 -29.59 3.32 1.94
CA THR A 29 -28.71 2.63 0.98
C THR A 29 -28.40 3.47 -0.25
N ASN A 30 -29.08 4.60 -0.45
CA ASN A 30 -28.82 5.49 -1.58
C ASN A 30 -27.41 6.11 -1.49
N ASP A 31 -26.64 5.97 -2.56
CA ASP A 31 -25.27 6.48 -2.63
C ASP A 31 -25.18 7.97 -2.98
N CYS A 32 -26.25 8.57 -3.49
CA CYS A 32 -26.29 9.96 -3.96
C CYS A 32 -25.17 10.27 -4.99
N GLY A 33 -24.79 9.29 -5.81
CA GLY A 33 -23.65 9.39 -6.72
C GLY A 33 -23.75 10.56 -7.69
N GLU A 34 -24.96 10.85 -8.21
CA GLU A 34 -25.20 11.99 -9.11
C GLU A 34 -24.91 13.34 -8.45
N LEU A 35 -25.18 13.48 -7.15
CA LEU A 35 -24.90 14.71 -6.39
C LEU A 35 -23.42 14.84 -6.03
N LEU A 36 -22.75 13.72 -5.73
CA LEU A 36 -21.35 13.71 -5.27
C LEU A 36 -20.34 13.76 -6.42
N ARG A 37 -20.67 13.21 -7.58
CA ARG A 37 -19.78 13.17 -8.74
C ARG A 37 -19.25 14.55 -9.20
N PRO A 38 -20.09 15.59 -9.34
CA PRO A 38 -19.59 16.93 -9.66
C PRO A 38 -18.63 17.48 -8.61
N LEU A 39 -18.89 17.19 -7.31
CA LEU A 39 -18.05 17.64 -6.21
C LEU A 39 -16.68 16.95 -6.26
N PHE A 40 -16.63 15.66 -6.61
CA PHE A 40 -15.39 14.95 -6.81
C PHE A 40 -14.56 15.52 -7.99
N ALA A 41 -15.21 15.87 -9.10
CA ALA A 41 -14.55 16.49 -10.23
C ALA A 41 -13.96 17.88 -9.87
N ASP A 42 -14.67 18.66 -9.08
CA ASP A 42 -14.18 19.93 -8.55
C ASP A 42 -12.97 19.69 -7.63
N LEU A 43 -13.03 18.71 -6.72
CA LEU A 43 -11.95 18.38 -5.79
C LEU A 43 -10.65 17.98 -6.49
N LEU A 44 -10.74 17.28 -7.63
CA LEU A 44 -9.57 16.89 -8.43
C LEU A 44 -8.86 18.06 -9.11
N SER A 45 -9.56 19.16 -9.33
CA SER A 45 -9.05 20.33 -10.07
C SER A 45 -8.82 21.57 -9.22
N ALA A 46 -9.39 21.61 -8.02
CA ALA A 46 -9.34 22.76 -7.14
C ALA A 46 -8.19 22.69 -6.13
N GLU A 47 -7.69 23.86 -5.73
CA GLU A 47 -6.82 23.97 -4.57
C GLU A 47 -7.59 23.51 -3.32
N SER A 48 -7.03 22.53 -2.58
CA SER A 48 -7.68 21.97 -1.42
C SER A 48 -6.70 21.73 -0.27
N TYR A 49 -7.21 21.86 0.96
CA TYR A 49 -6.47 21.59 2.19
C TYR A 49 -7.30 20.69 3.09
N PHE A 50 -6.65 19.69 3.63
CA PHE A 50 -7.26 18.76 4.59
C PHE A 50 -6.43 18.73 5.85
N GLU A 51 -7.07 18.89 6.98
CA GLU A 51 -6.44 18.71 8.29
C GLU A 51 -7.33 17.81 9.16
N MET A 52 -6.70 16.89 9.86
CA MET A 52 -7.35 16.05 10.87
C MET A 52 -6.59 16.17 12.16
N ARG A 53 -7.29 16.44 13.25
CA ARG A 53 -6.75 16.53 14.61
C ARG A 53 -7.49 15.54 15.51
N GLY A 54 -6.76 14.88 16.39
CA GLY A 54 -7.34 14.03 17.41
C GLY A 54 -6.32 13.77 18.50
N LEU A 55 -6.81 13.58 19.71
CA LEU A 55 -6.06 13.00 20.80
C LEU A 55 -6.41 11.52 20.85
N SER A 56 -5.48 10.68 21.33
CA SER A 56 -5.64 9.23 21.39
C SER A 56 -6.95 8.74 22.05
N ASN A 57 -7.62 9.60 22.82
CA ASN A 57 -8.82 9.29 23.60
C ASN A 57 -10.08 10.01 23.10
N GLN A 58 -10.01 10.78 22.01
CA GLN A 58 -11.14 11.51 21.44
C GLN A 58 -11.32 11.19 19.98
N PRO A 59 -12.57 11.12 19.48
CA PRO A 59 -12.81 11.01 18.05
C PRO A 59 -12.15 12.18 17.31
N PRO A 60 -11.53 11.94 16.15
CA PRO A 60 -10.87 12.99 15.41
C PRO A 60 -11.86 14.02 14.88
N GLU A 61 -11.48 15.28 14.97
CA GLU A 61 -12.08 16.35 14.19
C GLU A 61 -11.27 16.51 12.89
N TRP A 62 -11.94 16.68 11.77
CA TRP A 62 -11.29 16.99 10.50
C TRP A 62 -12.04 18.07 9.73
N THR A 63 -11.28 18.80 8.90
CA THR A 63 -11.79 19.84 8.01
C THR A 63 -11.11 19.74 6.66
N LEU A 64 -11.93 19.72 5.60
CA LEU A 64 -11.53 19.87 4.21
C LEU A 64 -11.93 21.27 3.74
N ALA A 65 -10.97 22.03 3.22
CA ALA A 65 -11.19 23.32 2.57
C ALA A 65 -10.94 23.16 1.07
N VAL A 66 -11.87 23.61 0.24
CA VAL A 66 -11.76 23.55 -1.22
C VAL A 66 -12.02 24.94 -1.78
N ARG A 67 -11.10 25.45 -2.60
CA ARG A 67 -11.24 26.76 -3.24
C ARG A 67 -12.07 26.66 -4.51
N LEU A 68 -13.21 27.32 -4.55
CA LEU A 68 -14.17 27.14 -5.62
C LEU A 68 -14.71 28.49 -6.14
N PRO A 69 -14.98 28.61 -7.46
CA PRO A 69 -15.79 29.68 -7.99
C PRO A 69 -17.20 29.68 -7.37
N ALA A 70 -17.85 30.82 -7.27
CA ALA A 70 -19.13 30.98 -6.58
C ALA A 70 -20.23 29.97 -6.98
N ALA A 71 -20.38 29.69 -8.28
CA ALA A 71 -21.37 28.72 -8.77
C ALA A 71 -21.04 27.27 -8.34
N ALA A 72 -19.78 26.91 -8.25
CA ALA A 72 -19.36 25.61 -7.75
C ALA A 72 -19.52 25.52 -6.22
N ALA A 73 -19.22 26.60 -5.49
CA ALA A 73 -19.40 26.67 -4.04
C ALA A 73 -20.89 26.52 -3.66
N GLU A 74 -21.79 27.17 -4.36
CA GLU A 74 -23.22 27.00 -4.16
C GLU A 74 -23.71 25.58 -4.44
N ARG A 75 -23.20 24.97 -5.53
CA ARG A 75 -23.46 23.56 -5.85
C ARG A 75 -22.99 22.62 -4.73
N TRP A 76 -21.80 22.85 -4.14
CA TRP A 76 -21.30 22.07 -3.02
C TRP A 76 -22.21 22.16 -1.80
N LEU A 77 -22.59 23.37 -1.40
CA LEU A 77 -23.50 23.58 -0.28
C LEU A 77 -24.81 22.83 -0.48
N THR A 78 -25.45 22.99 -1.65
CA THR A 78 -26.75 22.40 -1.98
C THR A 78 -26.66 20.87 -2.12
N ASN A 79 -25.68 20.36 -2.86
CA ASN A 79 -25.56 18.91 -3.09
C ASN A 79 -25.24 18.16 -1.80
N LEU A 80 -24.33 18.68 -0.96
CA LEU A 80 -24.03 18.08 0.32
C LEU A 80 -25.20 18.16 1.29
N GLU A 81 -25.95 19.28 1.32
CA GLU A 81 -27.16 19.41 2.13
C GLU A 81 -28.19 18.35 1.72
N THR A 82 -28.51 18.27 0.43
CA THR A 82 -29.43 17.27 -0.13
C THR A 82 -28.99 15.83 0.14
N THR A 83 -27.70 15.56 -0.04
CA THR A 83 -27.13 14.25 0.24
C THR A 83 -27.30 13.85 1.70
N VAL A 84 -26.95 14.76 2.61
CA VAL A 84 -27.03 14.51 4.05
C VAL A 84 -28.47 14.37 4.53
N GLN A 85 -29.40 15.19 4.01
CA GLN A 85 -30.83 15.04 4.27
C GLN A 85 -31.35 13.68 3.79
N THR A 86 -30.95 13.26 2.58
CA THR A 86 -31.33 11.95 2.03
C THR A 86 -30.81 10.80 2.89
N TRP A 87 -29.58 10.90 3.39
CA TRP A 87 -28.97 9.86 4.22
C TRP A 87 -29.55 9.79 5.63
N THR A 88 -29.79 10.95 6.25
CA THR A 88 -30.11 11.03 7.69
C THR A 88 -31.59 11.26 7.97
N GLN A 89 -32.35 11.74 6.99
CA GLN A 89 -33.73 12.23 7.15
C GLN A 89 -33.84 13.39 8.18
N ILE A 90 -32.73 14.11 8.40
CA ILE A 90 -32.63 15.24 9.30
C ILE A 90 -32.31 16.50 8.47
N SER A 91 -33.02 17.58 8.68
CA SER A 91 -32.72 18.86 8.05
C SER A 91 -31.58 19.56 8.79
N PRO A 92 -30.50 19.99 8.08
CA PRO A 92 -29.45 20.80 8.68
C PRO A 92 -30.00 22.17 9.18
N THR A 93 -29.28 22.77 10.11
CA THR A 93 -29.58 24.09 10.67
C THR A 93 -28.60 25.09 10.06
N ASN A 94 -29.15 26.22 9.56
CA ASN A 94 -28.33 27.31 9.06
C ASN A 94 -27.46 27.92 10.18
N ILE A 95 -26.22 28.21 9.86
CA ILE A 95 -25.27 28.88 10.75
C ILE A 95 -24.62 30.06 10.03
N THR A 96 -24.32 31.10 10.81
CA THR A 96 -23.56 32.25 10.33
C THR A 96 -22.59 32.67 11.40
N GLY A 97 -21.38 32.97 10.99
CA GLY A 97 -20.32 33.48 11.88
C GLY A 97 -19.51 34.58 11.21
N PRO A 98 -18.51 35.15 11.90
CA PRO A 98 -17.65 36.16 11.33
C PRO A 98 -16.95 35.68 10.06
N GLY A 99 -17.38 36.21 8.88
CA GLY A 99 -16.78 35.90 7.60
C GLY A 99 -17.17 34.57 6.98
N TYR A 100 -18.14 33.82 7.53
CA TYR A 100 -18.64 32.59 6.94
C TYR A 100 -20.14 32.39 7.15
N SER A 101 -20.76 31.61 6.25
CA SER A 101 -22.15 31.16 6.35
C SER A 101 -22.33 29.78 5.76
N GLY A 102 -23.33 29.05 6.20
CA GLY A 102 -23.60 27.69 5.70
C GLY A 102 -24.58 26.95 6.61
N TRP A 103 -24.37 25.66 6.78
CA TRP A 103 -25.24 24.81 7.59
C TRP A 103 -24.47 23.83 8.44
N ARG A 104 -25.13 23.34 9.50
CA ARG A 104 -24.64 22.32 10.42
C ARG A 104 -25.71 21.29 10.69
N LEU A 105 -25.27 20.03 10.79
CA LEU A 105 -26.11 18.92 11.20
C LEU A 105 -25.56 18.31 12.49
N LYS A 106 -26.44 18.13 13.48
CA LYS A 106 -26.16 17.36 14.72
C LYS A 106 -26.99 16.09 14.67
N LYS A 107 -26.34 14.95 14.87
CA LYS A 107 -27.01 13.65 14.88
C LYS A 107 -27.78 13.47 16.19
N HIS A 108 -29.04 13.00 16.10
CA HIS A 108 -29.81 12.73 17.31
C HIS A 108 -29.15 11.65 18.19
N HIS A 109 -29.13 11.90 19.48
CA HIS A 109 -28.54 10.98 20.48
C HIS A 109 -27.06 10.62 20.25
N SER A 110 -26.33 11.44 19.52
CA SER A 110 -24.90 11.28 19.25
C SER A 110 -24.19 12.63 19.39
N PRO A 111 -22.93 12.66 19.82
CA PRO A 111 -22.14 13.88 19.82
C PRO A 111 -21.67 14.29 18.40
N ASP A 112 -22.03 13.53 17.37
CA ASP A 112 -21.55 13.75 16.01
C ASP A 112 -22.06 15.06 15.41
N LEU A 113 -21.12 15.85 14.89
CA LEU A 113 -21.34 17.09 14.16
C LEU A 113 -20.78 16.99 12.74
N LEU A 114 -21.54 17.54 11.80
CA LEU A 114 -21.11 17.78 10.42
C LEU A 114 -21.45 19.24 10.07
N GLY A 115 -20.53 19.97 9.49
CA GLY A 115 -20.75 21.34 9.05
C GLY A 115 -20.21 21.57 7.64
N VAL A 116 -20.97 22.34 6.84
CA VAL A 116 -20.48 22.83 5.54
C VAL A 116 -20.72 24.34 5.52
N VAL A 117 -19.65 25.08 5.35
CA VAL A 117 -19.71 26.55 5.35
C VAL A 117 -18.90 27.14 4.19
N LEU A 118 -19.32 28.29 3.72
CA LEU A 118 -18.63 29.13 2.76
C LEU A 118 -17.92 30.25 3.50
N ALA A 119 -16.59 30.35 3.31
CA ALA A 119 -15.75 31.45 3.81
C ALA A 119 -15.01 32.05 2.62
N GLN A 120 -15.38 33.25 2.17
CA GLN A 120 -14.91 33.88 0.92
C GLN A 120 -15.13 32.92 -0.28
N ASP A 121 -14.04 32.49 -0.98
CA ASP A 121 -14.06 31.54 -2.11
C ASP A 121 -13.75 30.09 -1.68
N TRP A 122 -13.82 29.78 -0.37
CA TRP A 122 -13.52 28.46 0.19
C TRP A 122 -14.79 27.80 0.75
N VAL A 123 -15.07 26.58 0.30
CA VAL A 123 -16.02 25.69 0.94
C VAL A 123 -15.29 24.84 1.98
N LEU A 124 -15.76 24.88 3.22
CA LEU A 124 -15.23 24.13 4.33
C LEU A 124 -16.20 23.01 4.72
N VAL A 125 -15.78 21.77 4.59
CA VAL A 125 -16.50 20.59 5.08
C VAL A 125 -15.81 20.11 6.34
N GLY A 126 -16.47 20.18 7.48
CA GLY A 126 -15.93 19.77 8.76
C GLY A 126 -16.78 18.69 9.42
N ALA A 127 -16.15 17.71 10.06
CA ALA A 127 -16.83 16.74 10.89
C ALA A 127 -16.03 16.43 12.16
N GLY A 128 -16.76 16.17 13.23
CA GLY A 128 -16.18 15.91 14.54
C GLY A 128 -17.23 15.50 15.55
N THR A 129 -16.90 15.61 16.83
CA THR A 129 -17.81 15.33 17.95
C THR A 129 -17.78 16.49 18.93
N GLY A 130 -18.92 16.77 19.58
CA GLY A 130 -19.03 17.84 20.58
C GLY A 130 -20.10 18.85 20.24
N GLU A 131 -19.94 20.08 20.73
CA GLU A 131 -20.89 21.16 20.53
C GLU A 131 -20.48 22.12 19.38
N ALA A 132 -19.19 22.10 19.01
CA ALA A 132 -18.65 22.95 17.94
C ALA A 132 -17.62 22.19 17.11
N LEU A 133 -17.34 22.68 15.89
CA LEU A 133 -16.24 22.26 15.02
C LEU A 133 -15.15 23.32 15.09
N ASP A 134 -14.24 23.15 16.05
CA ASP A 134 -13.22 24.16 16.35
C ASP A 134 -12.19 24.30 15.22
N LEU A 135 -11.82 23.19 14.58
CA LEU A 135 -10.92 23.21 13.44
C LEU A 135 -11.55 23.91 12.22
N GLN A 136 -12.83 23.66 11.95
CA GLN A 136 -13.54 24.36 10.88
C GLN A 136 -13.63 25.87 11.14
N ALA A 137 -13.91 26.27 12.39
CA ALA A 137 -13.94 27.68 12.78
C ALA A 137 -12.55 28.33 12.68
N GLU A 138 -11.49 27.60 13.03
CA GLU A 138 -10.10 28.05 12.87
C GLU A 138 -9.74 28.26 11.40
N PHE A 139 -10.14 27.37 10.50
CA PHE A 139 -9.95 27.52 9.06
C PHE A 139 -10.68 28.75 8.54
N ALA A 140 -11.95 28.94 8.91
CA ALA A 140 -12.73 30.10 8.51
C ALA A 140 -12.08 31.42 8.96
N ARG A 141 -11.56 31.49 10.19
CA ARG A 141 -10.84 32.64 10.71
C ARG A 141 -9.56 32.89 9.92
N ARG A 142 -8.73 31.86 9.68
CA ARG A 142 -7.49 31.99 8.89
C ARG A 142 -7.78 32.55 7.49
N ILE A 143 -8.82 32.01 6.83
CA ILE A 143 -9.27 32.49 5.50
C ILE A 143 -9.71 33.96 5.58
N HIS A 144 -10.46 34.33 6.62
CA HIS A 144 -10.86 35.72 6.82
C HIS A 144 -9.66 36.67 6.95
N ASP A 145 -8.66 36.28 7.73
CA ASP A 145 -7.50 37.11 8.08
C ASP A 145 -6.43 37.13 6.97
N THR A 146 -6.23 36.03 6.24
CA THR A 146 -5.10 35.84 5.31
C THR A 146 -5.51 35.44 3.88
N GLY A 147 -6.79 35.17 3.64
CA GLY A 147 -7.32 34.67 2.37
C GLY A 147 -7.09 33.18 2.14
N ARG A 148 -6.43 32.46 3.08
CA ARG A 148 -6.08 31.03 2.93
C ARG A 148 -6.20 30.25 4.24
N PRO A 149 -6.57 28.95 4.19
CA PRO A 149 -6.68 28.12 5.39
C PRO A 149 -5.31 27.74 6.01
N VAL A 150 -4.23 27.76 5.21
CA VAL A 150 -2.86 27.43 5.62
C VAL A 150 -1.87 28.41 5.00
N ALA A 151 -0.85 28.80 5.74
CA ALA A 151 0.14 29.79 5.31
C ALA A 151 1.23 29.26 4.36
N VAL A 152 1.13 28.03 3.88
CA VAL A 152 2.21 27.38 3.09
C VAL A 152 1.93 27.56 1.61
N GLU A 153 2.83 28.30 0.92
CA GLU A 153 2.91 28.26 -0.53
C GLU A 153 3.86 27.15 -0.96
N THR A 154 3.39 26.20 -1.74
CA THR A 154 4.23 25.14 -2.31
C THR A 154 4.03 25.04 -3.81
N ASN A 155 5.10 24.79 -4.54
CA ASN A 155 5.06 24.48 -5.98
C ASN A 155 4.78 23.00 -6.25
N HIS A 156 4.31 22.27 -5.23
CA HIS A 156 4.00 20.84 -5.33
C HIS A 156 2.51 20.65 -5.63
N TRP A 157 2.18 19.60 -6.36
CA TRP A 157 0.78 19.21 -6.59
C TRP A 157 0.12 18.69 -5.31
N LEU A 158 0.91 18.00 -4.49
CA LEU A 158 0.48 17.49 -3.20
C LEU A 158 1.59 17.69 -2.17
N THR A 159 1.24 18.20 -1.02
CA THR A 159 2.06 18.14 0.19
C THR A 159 1.21 17.58 1.31
N ALA A 160 1.69 16.55 1.99
CA ALA A 160 1.03 15.97 3.15
C ALA A 160 2.03 15.74 4.28
N MET A 161 1.59 15.98 5.51
CA MET A 161 2.35 15.65 6.72
C MET A 161 1.50 14.70 7.56
N VAL A 162 2.06 13.56 7.93
CA VAL A 162 1.38 12.52 8.72
C VAL A 162 2.18 12.23 9.96
N ASP A 163 1.58 12.45 11.12
CA ASP A 163 2.10 12.02 12.42
C ASP A 163 1.44 10.68 12.79
N TRP A 164 2.01 9.58 12.33
CA TRP A 164 1.43 8.24 12.46
C TRP A 164 1.12 7.85 13.91
N PRO A 165 1.99 8.09 14.90
CA PRO A 165 1.69 7.80 16.30
C PRO A 165 0.44 8.49 16.84
N ARG A 166 0.05 9.62 16.26
CA ARG A 166 -1.10 10.42 16.70
C ARG A 166 -2.38 10.12 15.93
N LEU A 167 -2.31 9.29 14.88
CA LEU A 167 -3.52 8.91 14.15
C LEU A 167 -4.38 7.97 14.99
N PRO A 168 -5.66 8.32 15.23
CA PRO A 168 -6.57 7.42 15.93
C PRO A 168 -6.92 6.22 15.05
N ALA A 169 -7.13 5.08 15.70
CA ALA A 169 -7.63 3.85 15.06
C ALA A 169 -6.79 3.32 13.87
N LEU A 170 -5.47 3.43 13.96
CA LEU A 170 -4.61 2.69 13.02
C LEU A 170 -4.87 1.18 13.12
N PRO A 171 -4.91 0.46 12.00
CA PRO A 171 -4.91 -1.00 12.01
C PRO A 171 -3.75 -1.52 12.86
N PHE A 172 -4.01 -2.56 13.65
CA PHE A 172 -3.04 -3.15 14.59
C PHE A 172 -1.65 -3.39 13.95
N TRP A 173 -1.62 -3.94 12.75
CA TRP A 173 -0.38 -4.22 12.03
C TRP A 173 0.40 -2.94 11.65
N LEU A 174 -0.31 -1.84 11.34
CA LEU A 174 0.30 -0.57 10.99
C LEU A 174 0.84 0.16 12.25
N ALA A 175 0.08 0.10 13.34
CA ALA A 175 0.53 0.63 14.63
C ALA A 175 1.80 -0.09 15.15
N ALA A 176 1.89 -1.41 14.90
CA ALA A 176 3.06 -2.21 15.26
C ALA A 176 4.34 -1.78 14.53
N LEU A 177 4.23 -1.20 13.35
CA LEU A 177 5.39 -0.71 12.57
C LEU A 177 6.05 0.54 13.16
N ARG A 178 5.38 1.25 14.07
CA ARG A 178 5.88 2.50 14.70
C ARG A 178 6.43 3.47 13.66
N LEU A 179 5.61 3.74 12.63
CA LEU A 179 6.02 4.62 11.53
C LEU A 179 6.42 5.99 12.02
N PRO A 180 7.51 6.59 11.49
CA PRO A 180 7.96 7.92 11.84
C PRO A 180 7.04 9.00 11.27
N GLN A 181 7.13 10.23 11.79
CA GLN A 181 6.49 11.36 11.14
C GLN A 181 6.94 11.42 9.68
N THR A 182 5.97 11.56 8.77
CA THR A 182 6.22 11.51 7.34
C THR A 182 5.74 12.78 6.67
N THR A 183 6.63 13.45 5.94
CA THR A 183 6.26 14.53 5.01
C THR A 183 6.33 13.99 3.60
N LEU A 184 5.21 14.04 2.87
CA LEU A 184 5.07 13.61 1.49
C LEU A 184 4.93 14.82 0.59
N THR A 185 5.68 14.85 -0.52
CA THR A 185 5.50 15.82 -1.60
C THR A 185 5.41 15.11 -2.94
N VAL A 186 4.53 15.60 -3.82
CA VAL A 186 4.39 15.12 -5.19
C VAL A 186 4.52 16.32 -6.14
N ALA A 187 5.42 16.21 -7.10
CA ALA A 187 5.66 17.23 -8.11
C ALA A 187 5.82 16.59 -9.49
N ALA A 188 5.50 17.35 -10.53
CA ALA A 188 5.88 16.97 -11.89
C ALA A 188 7.39 17.17 -12.08
N ARG A 189 8.04 16.20 -12.69
CA ARG A 189 9.43 16.29 -13.10
C ARG A 189 9.59 15.64 -14.48
N ASP A 190 9.78 16.45 -15.49
CA ASP A 190 9.80 16.03 -16.90
C ASP A 190 8.49 15.29 -17.26
N GLU A 191 8.56 14.07 -17.76
CA GLU A 191 7.40 13.23 -18.08
C GLU A 191 6.93 12.35 -16.92
N ASN A 192 7.51 12.53 -15.71
CA ASN A 192 7.23 11.71 -14.54
C ASN A 192 6.64 12.53 -13.40
N LEU A 193 5.97 11.84 -12.51
CA LEU A 193 5.70 12.29 -11.16
C LEU A 193 6.87 11.89 -10.25
N GLN A 194 7.42 12.86 -9.55
CA GLN A 194 8.33 12.60 -8.46
C GLN A 194 7.55 12.67 -7.15
N THR A 195 7.50 11.55 -6.46
CA THR A 195 7.01 11.46 -5.08
C THR A 195 8.21 11.40 -4.15
N ARG A 196 8.27 12.30 -3.18
CA ARG A 196 9.31 12.33 -2.17
C ARG A 196 8.67 12.24 -0.79
N MET A 197 9.17 11.33 0.04
CA MET A 197 8.80 11.25 1.45
C MET A 197 10.03 11.47 2.32
N GLU A 198 9.89 12.33 3.32
CA GLU A 198 10.86 12.50 4.38
C GLU A 198 10.31 11.84 5.65
N LEU A 199 11.08 10.91 6.16
CA LEU A 199 10.76 10.12 7.35
C LEU A 199 11.58 10.67 8.52
N GLN A 200 10.89 11.25 9.51
CA GLN A 200 11.51 11.81 10.70
C GLN A 200 11.21 10.91 11.90
N PHE A 201 12.23 10.23 12.41
CA PHE A 201 12.12 9.36 13.57
C PHE A 201 12.22 10.18 14.86
N SER A 202 11.50 9.79 15.89
CA SER A 202 11.59 10.44 17.23
C SER A 202 12.87 10.13 17.97
N GLN A 203 13.60 9.10 17.54
CA GLN A 203 14.90 8.68 18.07
C GLN A 203 15.79 8.23 16.91
N PRO A 204 17.12 8.22 17.07
CA PRO A 204 18.02 7.69 16.06
C PRO A 204 17.61 6.26 15.66
N HIS A 205 17.54 6.01 14.36
CA HIS A 205 17.05 4.73 13.84
C HIS A 205 18.07 3.58 13.92
N HIS A 206 19.33 3.86 14.26
CA HIS A 206 20.43 2.90 14.36
C HIS A 206 20.54 1.96 13.16
N TRP A 207 20.30 2.48 11.96
CA TRP A 207 20.37 1.70 10.74
C TRP A 207 21.81 1.26 10.47
N GLN A 208 22.01 -0.05 10.29
CA GLN A 208 23.32 -0.61 9.98
C GLN A 208 23.43 -0.80 8.47
N SER A 209 24.17 0.07 7.83
CA SER A 209 24.52 -0.10 6.41
C SER A 209 25.84 -0.87 6.27
N GLU A 210 25.88 -1.74 5.28
CA GLU A 210 27.02 -2.55 4.90
C GLU A 210 27.38 -2.27 3.46
N THR A 211 28.56 -2.71 3.02
CA THR A 211 28.90 -2.71 1.61
C THR A 211 27.97 -3.66 0.86
N TRP A 212 27.35 -3.18 -0.21
CA TRP A 212 26.44 -3.97 -1.01
C TRP A 212 27.12 -5.16 -1.65
N GLN A 213 26.48 -6.31 -1.51
CA GLN A 213 26.90 -7.57 -2.14
C GLN A 213 25.78 -8.00 -3.10
N LEU A 214 26.08 -7.98 -4.39
CA LEU A 214 25.12 -8.34 -5.45
C LEU A 214 25.63 -9.53 -6.25
N PRO A 215 24.75 -10.46 -6.64
CA PRO A 215 25.13 -11.64 -7.44
C PRO A 215 25.20 -11.25 -8.93
N THR A 216 26.18 -10.40 -9.27
CA THR A 216 26.33 -9.78 -10.59
C THR A 216 26.59 -10.78 -11.73
N ASN A 217 27.17 -11.94 -11.43
CA ASN A 217 27.36 -13.02 -12.40
C ASN A 217 26.15 -13.98 -12.50
N THR A 218 25.23 -13.91 -11.54
CA THR A 218 23.99 -14.73 -11.53
C THR A 218 22.83 -14.01 -12.23
N ILE A 219 22.74 -12.69 -12.09
CA ILE A 219 21.73 -11.87 -12.75
C ILE A 219 22.05 -11.76 -14.24
N ARG A 220 21.09 -12.08 -15.11
CA ARG A 220 21.24 -12.07 -16.58
C ARG A 220 19.97 -11.55 -17.23
N GLU A 221 20.15 -10.94 -18.42
CA GLU A 221 19.05 -10.46 -19.26
C GLU A 221 18.10 -11.59 -19.71
N PRO A 222 16.81 -11.28 -19.96
CA PRO A 222 16.16 -9.95 -19.91
C PRO A 222 15.58 -9.65 -18.53
N VAL A 223 16.19 -8.69 -17.80
CA VAL A 223 15.71 -8.24 -16.50
C VAL A 223 14.60 -7.21 -16.68
N VAL A 224 13.45 -7.41 -16.06
CA VAL A 224 12.31 -6.48 -16.08
C VAL A 224 12.04 -5.79 -14.74
N SER A 225 12.61 -6.31 -13.67
CA SER A 225 12.67 -5.60 -12.40
C SER A 225 13.84 -6.06 -11.57
N PHE A 226 14.32 -5.15 -10.73
CA PHE A 226 15.39 -5.41 -9.78
C PHE A 226 15.13 -4.59 -8.52
N ALA A 227 15.27 -5.23 -7.36
CA ALA A 227 15.18 -4.54 -6.07
C ALA A 227 16.28 -5.03 -5.13
N ALA A 228 16.79 -4.12 -4.30
CA ALA A 228 17.78 -4.40 -3.28
C ALA A 228 17.39 -3.72 -1.97
N LEU A 229 17.54 -4.42 -0.85
CA LEU A 229 17.21 -3.97 0.49
C LEU A 229 18.34 -4.35 1.45
N GLN A 230 18.71 -3.46 2.37
CA GLN A 230 19.65 -3.78 3.44
C GLN A 230 19.20 -3.20 4.80
N GLY A 231 19.87 -3.61 5.88
CA GLY A 231 19.68 -3.06 7.22
C GLY A 231 18.49 -3.66 7.98
N PHE A 232 17.86 -4.71 7.48
CA PHE A 232 16.70 -5.33 8.13
C PHE A 232 17.05 -6.42 9.15
N GLY A 233 18.32 -6.86 9.20
CA GLY A 233 18.79 -7.98 10.02
C GLY A 233 18.37 -7.89 11.49
N PRO A 234 18.62 -6.79 12.20
CA PRO A 234 18.21 -6.65 13.60
C PRO A 234 16.71 -6.80 13.83
N ARG A 235 15.89 -6.43 12.85
CA ARG A 235 14.44 -6.57 12.92
C ARG A 235 13.96 -7.99 12.54
N LEU A 236 14.69 -8.68 11.69
CA LEU A 236 14.38 -10.04 11.26
C LEU A 236 14.72 -11.07 12.32
N GLN A 237 15.80 -10.86 13.07
CA GLN A 237 16.33 -11.81 14.05
C GLN A 237 15.28 -12.36 15.05
N PRO A 238 14.42 -11.53 15.70
CA PRO A 238 13.41 -12.06 16.61
C PRO A 238 12.39 -13.00 15.93
N TYR A 239 12.07 -12.75 14.66
CA TYR A 239 11.16 -13.60 13.90
C TYR A 239 11.80 -14.95 13.52
N LEU A 240 13.07 -14.94 13.11
CA LEU A 240 13.80 -16.17 12.84
C LEU A 240 13.89 -17.04 14.09
N GLN A 241 14.19 -16.43 15.24
CA GLN A 241 14.23 -17.12 16.54
C GLN A 241 12.85 -17.68 16.93
N ALA A 242 11.77 -16.90 16.75
CA ALA A 242 10.42 -17.37 17.05
C ALA A 242 9.97 -18.54 16.15
N LEU A 243 10.50 -18.61 14.93
CA LEU A 243 10.26 -19.70 13.98
C LEU A 243 11.23 -20.89 14.18
N GLY A 244 12.22 -20.78 15.06
CA GLY A 244 13.25 -21.80 15.27
C GLY A 244 14.20 -21.95 14.08
N LEU A 245 14.39 -20.89 13.28
CA LEU A 245 15.27 -20.90 12.12
C LEU A 245 16.67 -20.40 12.50
N GLU A 246 17.66 -21.26 12.34
CA GLU A 246 19.06 -20.96 12.65
C GLU A 246 19.89 -20.85 11.36
N LEU A 247 20.18 -19.61 10.94
CA LEU A 247 20.97 -19.33 9.75
C LEU A 247 22.49 -19.20 10.05
N GLY A 248 22.86 -19.16 11.33
CA GLY A 248 24.22 -18.84 11.79
C GLY A 248 24.50 -17.34 11.80
N LEU A 249 24.34 -16.66 10.69
CA LEU A 249 24.36 -15.20 10.58
C LEU A 249 22.97 -14.70 10.19
N THR A 250 22.51 -13.65 10.84
CA THR A 250 21.24 -13.02 10.46
C THR A 250 21.41 -12.26 9.15
N PRO A 251 20.64 -12.58 8.10
CA PRO A 251 20.71 -11.84 6.84
C PRO A 251 20.42 -10.37 7.04
N ASN A 252 21.23 -9.51 6.44
CA ASN A 252 21.07 -8.07 6.50
C ASN A 252 20.90 -7.41 5.12
N GLN A 253 21.10 -8.17 4.05
CA GLN A 253 20.90 -7.75 2.66
C GLN A 253 20.04 -8.77 1.91
N LEU A 254 19.27 -8.29 0.98
CA LEU A 254 18.45 -9.08 0.06
C LEU A 254 18.41 -8.36 -1.27
N CYS A 255 18.58 -9.08 -2.37
CA CYS A 255 18.19 -8.58 -3.68
C CYS A 255 17.20 -9.54 -4.36
N THR A 256 16.33 -8.98 -5.19
CA THR A 256 15.37 -9.72 -5.99
C THR A 256 15.37 -9.19 -7.41
N TRP A 257 15.11 -10.05 -8.37
CA TRP A 257 14.94 -9.64 -9.77
C TRP A 257 13.95 -10.54 -10.47
N ALA A 258 13.36 -10.03 -11.54
CA ALA A 258 12.45 -10.78 -12.38
C ALA A 258 12.88 -10.69 -13.85
N LEU A 259 12.57 -11.75 -14.60
CA LEU A 259 12.86 -11.86 -16.01
C LEU A 259 11.59 -11.81 -16.83
N ALA A 260 11.69 -11.35 -18.10
CA ALA A 260 10.54 -11.15 -18.99
C ALA A 260 9.95 -12.45 -19.55
N GLU A 261 10.71 -13.53 -19.65
CA GLU A 261 10.33 -14.70 -20.47
C GLU A 261 9.14 -15.48 -19.95
N ILE A 262 9.07 -15.66 -18.62
CA ILE A 262 7.96 -16.35 -17.96
C ILE A 262 7.35 -15.36 -16.97
N PRO A 263 6.05 -15.11 -17.02
CA PRO A 263 5.40 -14.30 -15.99
C PRO A 263 5.78 -14.83 -14.60
N PHE A 264 6.31 -13.94 -13.74
CA PHE A 264 6.78 -14.27 -12.39
C PHE A 264 8.04 -15.14 -12.28
N GLN A 265 8.84 -15.29 -13.32
CA GLN A 265 10.20 -15.81 -13.14
C GLN A 265 10.99 -14.83 -12.26
N THR A 266 10.83 -14.98 -10.96
CA THR A 266 11.40 -14.10 -9.95
C THR A 266 12.40 -14.86 -9.12
N PHE A 267 13.54 -14.24 -8.90
CA PHE A 267 14.65 -14.77 -8.11
C PHE A 267 14.91 -13.86 -6.91
N LEU A 268 15.55 -14.45 -5.90
CA LEU A 268 16.08 -13.73 -4.75
C LEU A 268 17.48 -14.21 -4.45
N ALA A 269 18.32 -13.33 -3.93
CA ALA A 269 19.63 -13.70 -3.40
C ALA A 269 19.87 -12.99 -2.07
N ILE A 270 20.36 -13.76 -1.12
CA ILE A 270 20.72 -13.31 0.22
C ILE A 270 22.20 -13.56 0.39
N PRO A 271 23.06 -12.54 0.54
CA PRO A 271 24.48 -12.72 0.81
C PRO A 271 24.70 -13.53 2.09
N HIS A 272 25.55 -14.53 2.02
CA HIS A 272 25.89 -15.36 3.17
C HIS A 272 27.27 -15.98 2.99
N ALA A 273 28.23 -15.63 3.83
CA ALA A 273 29.62 -16.07 3.70
C ALA A 273 29.77 -17.61 3.70
N ASP A 274 28.90 -18.30 4.44
CA ASP A 274 28.89 -19.78 4.51
C ASP A 274 27.52 -20.30 4.02
N ALA A 275 27.26 -20.07 2.72
CA ALA A 275 25.95 -20.37 2.11
C ALA A 275 25.65 -21.89 2.10
N THR A 276 26.67 -22.76 1.98
CA THR A 276 26.48 -24.20 1.99
C THR A 276 25.99 -24.71 3.35
N ASN A 277 26.69 -24.38 4.44
CA ASN A 277 26.25 -24.78 5.78
C ASN A 277 24.93 -24.13 6.21
N ALA A 278 24.66 -22.89 5.79
CA ALA A 278 23.38 -22.28 6.00
C ALA A 278 22.28 -23.04 5.26
N MET A 279 22.53 -23.46 4.03
CA MET A 279 21.58 -24.25 3.25
C MET A 279 21.28 -25.61 3.88
N GLU A 280 22.28 -26.31 4.37
CA GLU A 280 22.11 -27.60 5.05
C GLU A 280 21.22 -27.47 6.31
N ARG A 281 21.41 -26.41 7.10
CA ARG A 281 20.55 -26.10 8.25
C ARG A 281 19.11 -25.78 7.82
N LEU A 282 18.94 -24.94 6.82
CA LEU A 282 17.63 -24.61 6.27
C LEU A 282 16.92 -25.83 5.70
N ALA A 283 17.66 -26.74 5.04
CA ALA A 283 17.12 -27.98 4.48
C ALA A 283 16.50 -28.89 5.55
N GLN A 284 17.02 -28.84 6.78
CA GLN A 284 16.46 -29.58 7.92
C GLN A 284 15.24 -28.88 8.56
N GLN A 285 15.20 -27.55 8.54
CA GLN A 285 14.24 -26.76 9.31
C GLN A 285 13.03 -26.27 8.47
N LEU A 286 13.28 -25.76 7.25
CA LEU A 286 12.24 -25.12 6.44
C LEU A 286 11.16 -26.08 5.92
N PRO A 287 11.48 -27.25 5.32
CA PRO A 287 10.44 -28.12 4.79
C PRO A 287 9.43 -28.58 5.84
N PRO A 288 9.84 -29.08 7.03
CA PRO A 288 8.86 -29.46 8.05
C PRO A 288 8.05 -28.27 8.58
N LEU A 289 8.68 -27.09 8.75
CA LEU A 289 8.00 -25.88 9.19
C LEU A 289 6.93 -25.45 8.18
N PHE A 290 7.28 -25.37 6.89
CA PHE A 290 6.36 -25.00 5.82
C PHE A 290 5.22 -26.01 5.69
N ASN A 291 5.55 -27.31 5.55
CA ASN A 291 4.54 -28.35 5.31
C ASN A 291 3.57 -28.49 6.47
N THR A 292 4.02 -28.26 7.71
CA THR A 292 3.14 -28.28 8.89
C THR A 292 2.17 -27.09 8.91
N ASN A 293 2.68 -25.88 8.61
CA ASN A 293 1.87 -24.67 8.64
C ASN A 293 0.91 -24.55 7.45
N THR A 294 1.23 -25.17 6.32
CA THR A 294 0.40 -25.15 5.10
C THR A 294 -0.43 -26.41 4.92
N GLN A 295 -0.46 -27.29 5.91
CA GLN A 295 -1.24 -28.53 5.84
C GLN A 295 -2.71 -28.27 5.56
N GLY A 296 -3.22 -28.85 4.48
CA GLY A 296 -4.59 -28.68 4.01
C GLY A 296 -4.84 -27.45 3.16
N LEU A 297 -3.80 -26.67 2.86
CA LEU A 297 -3.82 -25.64 1.82
C LEU A 297 -3.24 -26.25 0.53
N ALA A 298 -3.78 -25.83 -0.63
CA ALA A 298 -3.28 -26.26 -1.95
C ALA A 298 -1.99 -25.48 -2.35
N LEU A 299 -1.02 -25.42 -1.43
CA LEU A 299 0.23 -24.65 -1.61
C LEU A 299 1.45 -25.53 -1.95
N GLY A 300 1.22 -26.80 -2.30
CA GLY A 300 2.31 -27.74 -2.60
C GLY A 300 3.11 -28.15 -1.36
N THR A 301 4.25 -28.76 -1.59
CA THR A 301 5.13 -29.28 -0.55
C THR A 301 6.58 -28.84 -0.79
N TRP A 302 7.29 -28.63 0.31
CA TRP A 302 8.73 -28.38 0.30
C TRP A 302 9.46 -29.64 0.72
N TRP A 303 10.55 -29.96 0.03
CA TRP A 303 11.43 -31.08 0.39
C TRP A 303 12.90 -30.71 0.17
N ALA A 304 13.77 -31.29 0.98
CA ALA A 304 15.21 -31.12 0.86
C ALA A 304 15.79 -32.22 -0.03
N THR A 305 16.78 -31.85 -0.87
CA THR A 305 17.56 -32.86 -1.62
C THR A 305 18.31 -33.77 -0.66
N THR A 306 18.61 -35.00 -1.11
CA THR A 306 19.25 -36.05 -0.27
C THR A 306 20.57 -35.60 0.37
N ASN A 307 21.32 -34.71 -0.31
CA ASN A 307 22.57 -34.14 0.19
C ASN A 307 22.40 -32.83 0.98
N GLY A 308 21.14 -32.36 1.20
CA GLY A 308 20.87 -31.12 1.91
C GLY A 308 21.30 -29.84 1.19
N GLN A 309 21.75 -29.94 -0.07
CA GLN A 309 22.27 -28.79 -0.81
C GLN A 309 21.23 -27.94 -1.51
N ALA A 310 19.97 -28.36 -1.51
CA ALA A 310 18.86 -27.56 -2.03
C ALA A 310 17.53 -27.91 -1.34
N ILE A 311 16.64 -26.97 -1.35
CA ILE A 311 15.21 -27.15 -1.06
C ILE A 311 14.44 -26.94 -2.36
N ILE A 312 13.50 -27.82 -2.64
CA ILE A 312 12.63 -27.75 -3.80
C ILE A 312 11.19 -27.57 -3.32
N TRP A 313 10.45 -26.74 -4.02
CA TRP A 313 9.02 -26.53 -3.82
C TRP A 313 8.25 -27.02 -5.03
N GLU A 314 7.36 -28.00 -4.82
CA GLU A 314 6.59 -28.67 -5.86
C GLU A 314 5.13 -28.83 -5.47
N GLY A 315 4.28 -29.16 -6.44
CA GLY A 315 2.87 -29.47 -6.21
C GLY A 315 1.94 -28.25 -6.31
N MET A 316 2.45 -27.08 -6.64
CA MET A 316 1.63 -25.95 -7.05
C MET A 316 1.33 -26.01 -8.55
N PRO A 317 0.09 -25.73 -8.97
CA PRO A 317 -0.21 -25.57 -10.40
C PRO A 317 0.66 -24.45 -10.97
N PHE A 318 1.41 -24.72 -12.03
CA PHE A 318 2.24 -23.78 -12.79
C PHE A 318 3.48 -23.21 -12.08
N PHE A 319 3.71 -23.54 -10.80
CA PHE A 319 4.87 -23.06 -10.06
C PHE A 319 5.73 -24.21 -9.53
N GLY A 320 7.02 -24.02 -9.63
CA GLY A 320 8.00 -24.73 -8.88
C GLY A 320 9.02 -23.74 -8.31
N GLY A 321 9.55 -24.01 -7.15
CA GLY A 321 10.54 -23.16 -6.51
C GLY A 321 11.78 -23.92 -6.11
N PHE A 322 12.85 -23.19 -5.88
CA PHE A 322 14.08 -23.74 -5.35
C PHE A 322 14.76 -22.75 -4.40
N LEU A 323 15.56 -23.29 -3.50
CA LEU A 323 16.54 -22.54 -2.71
C LEU A 323 17.84 -23.38 -2.69
N ARG A 324 18.97 -22.76 -3.02
CA ARG A 324 20.27 -23.43 -3.07
C ARG A 324 21.41 -22.45 -2.79
N PRO A 325 22.61 -22.91 -2.40
CA PRO A 325 23.79 -22.06 -2.37
C PRO A 325 24.21 -21.67 -3.79
N ALA A 326 24.78 -20.50 -3.94
CA ALA A 326 25.42 -20.02 -5.14
C ALA A 326 26.66 -19.22 -4.75
N TYR A 327 27.67 -19.24 -5.59
CA TYR A 327 28.95 -18.56 -5.36
C TYR A 327 29.31 -17.71 -6.58
N GLU A 328 29.73 -16.50 -6.31
CA GLU A 328 30.31 -15.58 -7.29
C GLU A 328 31.84 -15.65 -7.26
N GLU A 329 32.49 -14.82 -8.03
CA GLU A 329 33.96 -14.68 -7.99
C GLU A 329 34.42 -14.25 -6.58
N ALA A 330 35.63 -14.65 -6.19
CA ALA A 330 36.20 -14.40 -4.86
C ALA A 330 35.45 -15.04 -3.67
N GLU A 331 34.79 -16.19 -3.88
CA GLU A 331 34.14 -17.00 -2.84
C GLU A 331 32.95 -16.28 -2.16
N GLN A 332 32.44 -15.22 -2.77
CA GLN A 332 31.22 -14.54 -2.27
C GLN A 332 30.01 -15.47 -2.39
N GLY A 333 29.51 -15.93 -1.25
CA GLY A 333 28.40 -16.87 -1.18
C GLY A 333 27.03 -16.17 -1.10
N PHE A 334 26.01 -16.85 -1.66
CA PHE A 334 24.61 -16.43 -1.61
C PHE A 334 23.69 -17.63 -1.38
N LEU A 335 22.62 -17.42 -0.65
CA LEU A 335 21.43 -18.26 -0.72
C LEU A 335 20.58 -17.76 -1.88
N LEU A 336 20.54 -18.53 -2.96
CA LEU A 336 19.82 -18.23 -4.19
C LEU A 336 18.49 -18.98 -4.22
N GLY A 337 17.38 -18.25 -4.28
CA GLY A 337 16.04 -18.79 -4.46
C GLY A 337 15.39 -18.31 -5.74
N GLY A 338 14.40 -19.06 -6.22
CA GLY A 338 13.63 -18.70 -7.39
C GLY A 338 12.33 -19.48 -7.48
N LEU A 339 11.32 -18.90 -8.15
CA LEU A 339 10.03 -19.55 -8.37
C LEU A 339 10.01 -20.48 -9.60
N PHE A 340 11.00 -20.39 -10.47
CA PHE A 340 11.17 -21.23 -11.65
C PHE A 340 12.64 -21.62 -11.80
N PRO A 341 12.94 -22.73 -12.50
CA PRO A 341 14.31 -23.12 -12.75
C PRO A 341 15.10 -21.97 -13.40
N ASN A 342 16.30 -21.74 -12.90
CA ASN A 342 17.21 -20.81 -13.53
C ASN A 342 17.77 -21.42 -14.81
N THR A 343 17.40 -20.90 -15.97
CA THR A 343 17.97 -21.31 -17.25
C THR A 343 19.29 -20.60 -17.49
N PRO A 344 20.34 -21.32 -17.93
CA PRO A 344 21.63 -20.70 -18.23
C PRO A 344 21.51 -19.59 -19.27
N ARG A 345 21.92 -18.40 -18.92
CA ARG A 345 21.89 -17.21 -19.78
C ARG A 345 23.28 -16.59 -19.83
N LYS A 346 23.57 -15.91 -20.92
CA LYS A 346 24.92 -15.41 -21.19
C LYS A 346 25.04 -13.90 -21.14
N VAL A 347 23.94 -13.18 -21.38
CA VAL A 347 23.96 -11.71 -21.52
C VAL A 347 23.91 -11.06 -20.14
N PRO A 348 24.93 -10.32 -19.72
CA PRO A 348 24.88 -9.58 -18.47
C PRO A 348 23.88 -8.41 -18.58
N PRO A 349 23.27 -7.98 -17.47
CA PRO A 349 22.43 -6.80 -17.47
C PRO A 349 23.28 -5.53 -17.67
N PRO A 350 22.67 -4.39 -18.04
CA PRO A 350 23.37 -3.12 -18.14
C PRO A 350 24.10 -2.79 -16.84
N PRO A 351 25.41 -2.40 -16.90
CA PRO A 351 26.18 -2.07 -15.69
C PRO A 351 25.52 -0.95 -14.85
N GLU A 352 24.78 -0.06 -15.48
CA GLU A 352 24.05 1.04 -14.84
C GLU A 352 23.04 0.55 -13.82
N LEU A 353 22.46 -0.65 -14.01
CA LEU A 353 21.52 -1.23 -13.06
C LEU A 353 22.20 -1.48 -11.70
N PHE A 354 23.40 -2.02 -11.70
CA PHE A 354 24.14 -2.27 -10.46
C PHE A 354 24.79 -1.00 -9.90
N ALA A 355 25.19 -0.06 -10.78
CA ALA A 355 25.79 1.21 -10.37
C ALA A 355 24.85 2.04 -9.49
N GLN A 356 23.54 1.89 -9.65
CA GLN A 356 22.54 2.56 -8.78
C GLN A 356 22.58 2.06 -7.32
N VAL A 357 23.16 0.90 -7.07
CA VAL A 357 23.24 0.28 -5.73
C VAL A 357 24.67 0.25 -5.22
N LEU A 358 25.60 -0.24 -6.05
CA LEU A 358 27.01 -0.37 -5.68
C LEU A 358 27.63 1.01 -5.41
N GLY A 359 28.36 1.14 -4.31
CA GLY A 359 29.00 2.39 -3.90
C GLY A 359 28.10 3.35 -3.11
N HIS A 360 26.81 3.08 -2.96
CA HIS A 360 25.87 3.90 -2.19
C HIS A 360 25.66 3.33 -0.78
N THR A 361 26.55 3.64 0.14
CA THR A 361 26.53 3.10 1.52
C THR A 361 25.35 3.60 2.34
N ASN A 362 24.76 4.75 2.01
CA ASN A 362 23.59 5.29 2.67
C ASN A 362 22.25 4.80 2.06
N LEU A 363 22.30 4.01 1.00
CA LEU A 363 21.13 3.44 0.34
C LEU A 363 20.60 2.27 1.19
N VAL A 364 19.31 2.31 1.51
CA VAL A 364 18.59 1.30 2.29
C VAL A 364 17.79 0.39 1.38
N TYR A 365 17.13 0.99 0.38
CA TYR A 365 16.28 0.31 -0.58
C TYR A 365 16.43 0.94 -1.95
N TYR A 366 16.49 0.10 -2.94
CA TYR A 366 16.41 0.43 -4.35
C TYR A 366 15.42 -0.50 -5.04
N ASP A 367 14.57 0.06 -5.89
CA ASP A 367 13.66 -0.69 -6.73
C ASP A 367 13.57 -0.04 -8.11
N TRP A 368 13.61 -0.89 -9.12
CA TRP A 368 13.45 -0.48 -10.52
C TRP A 368 12.65 -1.53 -11.27
N GLU A 369 11.72 -1.07 -12.11
CA GLU A 369 10.94 -1.96 -12.96
C GLU A 369 10.59 -1.33 -14.32
N ILE A 370 10.49 -2.17 -15.34
CA ILE A 370 9.84 -1.85 -16.61
C ILE A 370 8.34 -1.99 -16.38
N GLY A 371 7.67 -0.84 -16.17
CA GLY A 371 6.30 -0.82 -15.67
C GLY A 371 5.31 -1.60 -16.54
N ALA A 372 5.40 -1.49 -17.86
CA ALA A 372 4.51 -2.21 -18.79
C ALA A 372 4.59 -3.73 -18.62
N GLU A 373 5.79 -4.29 -18.59
CA GLU A 373 6.03 -5.74 -18.44
C GLU A 373 5.58 -6.23 -17.06
N ARG A 374 5.92 -5.49 -16.03
CA ARG A 374 5.56 -5.83 -14.66
C ARG A 374 4.06 -5.73 -14.40
N LEU A 375 3.36 -4.76 -14.99
CA LEU A 375 1.92 -4.63 -14.86
C LEU A 375 1.19 -5.87 -15.42
N ILE A 376 1.61 -6.35 -16.59
CA ILE A 376 1.07 -7.58 -17.19
C ILE A 376 1.38 -8.79 -16.30
N ALA A 377 2.62 -8.91 -15.82
CA ALA A 377 3.02 -9.98 -14.91
C ALA A 377 2.18 -9.98 -13.62
N TRP A 378 2.01 -8.83 -12.97
CA TRP A 378 1.20 -8.72 -11.74
C TRP A 378 -0.28 -8.97 -11.98
N ARG A 379 -0.83 -8.56 -13.14
CA ARG A 379 -2.21 -8.91 -13.53
C ARG A 379 -2.39 -10.42 -13.59
N ASN A 380 -1.49 -11.11 -14.28
CA ASN A 380 -1.57 -12.56 -14.43
C ASN A 380 -1.46 -13.28 -13.07
N MET A 381 -0.59 -12.79 -12.16
CA MET A 381 -0.48 -13.32 -10.80
C MET A 381 -1.73 -13.06 -9.98
N ALA A 382 -2.28 -11.86 -10.03
CA ALA A 382 -3.52 -11.55 -9.33
C ALA A 382 -4.66 -12.48 -9.78
N GLN A 383 -4.78 -12.73 -11.10
CA GLN A 383 -5.76 -13.67 -11.64
C GLN A 383 -5.55 -15.09 -11.12
N LEU A 384 -4.31 -15.54 -11.10
CA LEU A 384 -3.97 -16.87 -10.58
C LEU A 384 -4.23 -16.97 -9.07
N ALA A 385 -3.85 -15.94 -8.30
CA ALA A 385 -4.12 -15.91 -6.86
C ALA A 385 -5.62 -15.94 -6.55
N LEU A 386 -6.44 -15.20 -7.31
CA LEU A 386 -7.90 -15.24 -7.20
C LEU A 386 -8.45 -16.62 -7.56
N LEU A 387 -7.92 -17.27 -8.61
CA LEU A 387 -8.32 -18.63 -9.00
C LEU A 387 -8.01 -19.64 -7.88
N LEU A 388 -6.80 -19.60 -7.33
CA LEU A 388 -6.38 -20.50 -6.24
C LEU A 388 -7.16 -20.26 -4.93
N ALA A 389 -7.62 -19.03 -4.72
CA ALA A 389 -8.44 -18.65 -3.57
C ALA A 389 -9.95 -18.90 -3.77
N ASP A 390 -10.34 -19.49 -4.91
CA ASP A 390 -11.75 -19.68 -5.30
C ASP A 390 -12.56 -18.37 -5.26
N LYS A 391 -11.92 -17.28 -5.69
CA LYS A 391 -12.52 -15.95 -5.78
C LYS A 391 -12.83 -15.58 -7.24
N PRO A 392 -13.85 -14.72 -7.45
CA PRO A 392 -14.14 -14.21 -8.79
C PRO A 392 -12.91 -13.52 -9.40
N GLN A 393 -12.57 -13.91 -10.62
CA GLN A 393 -11.50 -13.28 -11.39
C GLN A 393 -11.96 -11.94 -11.97
N LEU A 394 -11.02 -11.04 -12.21
CA LEU A 394 -11.26 -9.86 -13.03
C LEU A 394 -11.70 -10.31 -14.43
N ARG A 395 -12.92 -9.96 -14.83
CA ARG A 395 -13.40 -10.29 -16.15
C ARG A 395 -12.62 -9.51 -17.20
N PRO A 396 -12.28 -10.11 -18.36
CA PRO A 396 -11.58 -9.40 -19.43
C PRO A 396 -12.32 -8.15 -19.93
N ASP A 397 -13.64 -8.13 -19.80
CA ASP A 397 -14.53 -7.04 -20.18
C ASP A 397 -14.80 -6.03 -19.06
N SER A 398 -14.24 -6.25 -17.86
CA SER A 398 -14.39 -5.31 -16.73
C SER A 398 -13.73 -3.96 -17.00
N ALA A 399 -14.22 -2.92 -16.33
CA ALA A 399 -13.65 -1.58 -16.42
C ALA A 399 -12.16 -1.58 -16.03
N GLY A 400 -11.82 -2.33 -14.96
CA GLY A 400 -10.46 -2.44 -14.47
C GLY A 400 -9.52 -3.12 -15.46
N ALA A 401 -9.94 -4.23 -16.08
CA ALA A 401 -9.13 -4.92 -17.09
C ALA A 401 -8.85 -4.03 -18.32
N LYS A 402 -9.87 -3.37 -18.83
CA LYS A 402 -9.74 -2.41 -19.95
C LYS A 402 -8.86 -1.23 -19.61
N TRP A 403 -8.94 -0.73 -18.38
CA TRP A 403 -8.08 0.35 -17.92
C TRP A 403 -6.61 -0.09 -17.84
N ILE A 404 -6.32 -1.28 -17.32
CA ILE A 404 -4.96 -1.85 -17.29
C ILE A 404 -4.40 -1.97 -18.72
N GLU A 405 -5.18 -2.49 -19.66
CA GLU A 405 -4.76 -2.62 -21.07
C GLU A 405 -4.46 -1.27 -21.72
N ALA A 406 -5.25 -0.25 -21.42
CA ALA A 406 -5.05 1.10 -21.94
C ALA A 406 -3.83 1.82 -21.33
N VAL A 407 -3.51 1.53 -20.08
CA VAL A 407 -2.43 2.18 -19.31
C VAL A 407 -1.09 1.48 -19.50
N ALA A 408 -1.06 0.16 -19.61
CA ALA A 408 0.18 -0.63 -19.68
C ALA A 408 1.19 -0.10 -20.73
N PRO A 409 0.83 0.21 -21.98
CA PRO A 409 1.79 0.73 -22.96
C PRO A 409 2.36 2.12 -22.63
N ARG A 410 1.75 2.83 -21.67
CA ARG A 410 2.11 4.20 -21.30
C ARG A 410 2.86 4.26 -19.98
N ILE A 411 2.92 3.14 -19.24
CA ILE A 411 3.74 3.04 -18.03
C ILE A 411 5.19 2.83 -18.47
N GLY A 412 6.01 3.85 -18.24
CA GLY A 412 7.45 3.79 -18.45
C GLY A 412 8.16 3.09 -17.30
N ASN A 413 9.47 3.33 -17.21
CA ASN A 413 10.27 2.83 -16.12
C ASN A 413 9.90 3.52 -14.81
N ILE A 414 9.89 2.72 -13.74
CA ILE A 414 9.62 3.18 -12.38
C ILE A 414 10.85 2.93 -11.55
N GLY A 415 11.27 3.91 -10.78
CA GLY A 415 12.40 3.78 -9.87
C GLY A 415 12.07 4.33 -8.49
N THR A 416 12.50 3.63 -7.45
CA THR A 416 12.32 4.02 -6.05
C THR A 416 13.62 3.88 -5.28
N THR A 417 13.95 4.86 -4.47
CA THR A 417 15.10 4.82 -3.55
C THR A 417 14.67 5.19 -2.14
N LEU A 418 15.26 4.54 -1.14
CA LEU A 418 15.22 4.97 0.26
C LEU A 418 16.64 5.13 0.75
N THR A 419 16.99 6.31 1.22
CA THR A 419 18.34 6.64 1.68
C THR A 419 18.32 7.18 3.10
N VAL A 420 19.35 6.84 3.88
CA VAL A 420 19.64 7.48 5.17
C VAL A 420 20.21 8.87 4.89
N THR A 421 19.54 9.90 5.39
CA THR A 421 19.95 11.30 5.22
C THR A 421 20.37 11.97 6.52
N GLY A 422 20.20 11.28 7.65
CA GLY A 422 20.63 11.71 8.98
C GLY A 422 20.42 10.60 10.00
N PRO A 423 20.86 10.79 11.24
CA PRO A 423 20.73 9.76 12.28
C PRO A 423 19.27 9.43 12.62
N ASP A 424 18.38 10.38 12.41
CA ASP A 424 16.95 10.29 12.68
C ASP A 424 16.10 10.55 11.42
N ARG A 425 16.73 10.56 10.23
CA ARG A 425 16.07 10.89 8.95
C ARG A 425 16.38 9.90 7.86
N MET A 426 15.33 9.57 7.12
CA MET A 426 15.44 8.86 5.84
C MET A 426 14.64 9.61 4.77
N THR A 427 15.10 9.54 3.54
CA THR A 427 14.42 10.10 2.38
C THR A 427 14.07 8.98 1.42
N TRP A 428 12.80 8.86 1.09
CA TRP A 428 12.28 7.99 0.05
C TRP A 428 11.93 8.82 -1.16
N VAL A 429 12.37 8.42 -2.34
CA VAL A 429 12.09 9.09 -3.61
C VAL A 429 11.63 8.06 -4.64
N ARG A 430 10.50 8.34 -5.28
CA ARG A 430 10.01 7.58 -6.43
C ARG A 430 9.87 8.47 -7.65
N GLN A 431 10.26 7.94 -8.80
CA GLN A 431 9.97 8.49 -10.10
C GLN A 431 9.11 7.48 -10.87
N SER A 432 7.93 7.91 -11.29
CA SER A 432 6.96 7.07 -11.98
C SER A 432 6.06 7.95 -12.85
N PRO A 433 5.67 7.53 -14.06
CA PRO A 433 4.77 8.32 -14.92
C PRO A 433 3.42 8.64 -14.26
N TYR A 434 2.92 7.76 -13.40
CA TYR A 434 1.62 7.89 -12.72
C TYR A 434 1.70 7.91 -11.19
N GLY A 435 2.89 7.94 -10.60
CA GLY A 435 3.09 7.94 -9.15
C GLY A 435 2.98 6.57 -8.47
N PHE A 436 2.53 5.53 -9.18
CA PHE A 436 2.34 4.18 -8.66
C PHE A 436 3.30 3.18 -9.29
N THR A 437 3.64 2.12 -8.55
CA THR A 437 4.29 0.92 -9.11
C THR A 437 3.26 0.04 -9.82
N SER A 438 3.75 -0.93 -10.58
CA SER A 438 2.87 -1.88 -11.28
C SER A 438 2.01 -2.68 -10.31
N VAL A 439 2.57 -3.14 -9.20
CA VAL A 439 1.80 -3.87 -8.17
C VAL A 439 0.77 -2.97 -7.49
N GLU A 440 1.11 -1.74 -7.14
CA GLU A 440 0.15 -0.77 -6.57
C GLU A 440 -0.99 -0.47 -7.54
N THR A 441 -0.70 -0.39 -8.83
CA THR A 441 -1.70 -0.21 -9.89
C THR A 441 -2.69 -1.38 -9.94
N ILE A 442 -2.21 -2.63 -9.85
CA ILE A 442 -3.09 -3.81 -9.78
C ILE A 442 -3.92 -3.81 -8.50
N LEU A 443 -3.31 -3.45 -7.36
CA LEU A 443 -4.03 -3.35 -6.09
C LEU A 443 -5.12 -2.28 -6.15
N LEU A 444 -4.84 -1.12 -6.74
CA LEU A 444 -5.82 -0.05 -6.95
C LEU A 444 -6.99 -0.53 -7.80
N VAL A 445 -6.73 -1.19 -8.93
CA VAL A 445 -7.78 -1.71 -9.81
C VAL A 445 -8.63 -2.76 -9.10
N ASN A 446 -8.01 -3.71 -8.41
CA ASN A 446 -8.73 -4.73 -7.66
C ASN A 446 -9.58 -4.11 -6.53
N TRP A 447 -9.09 -3.06 -5.87
CA TRP A 447 -9.86 -2.34 -4.87
C TRP A 447 -11.08 -1.64 -5.48
N LEU A 448 -10.92 -0.97 -6.62
CA LEU A 448 -12.03 -0.32 -7.34
C LEU A 448 -13.10 -1.31 -7.83
N GLU A 449 -12.69 -2.53 -8.19
CA GLU A 449 -13.60 -3.62 -8.62
C GLU A 449 -14.16 -4.43 -7.45
N SER A 450 -13.65 -4.22 -6.24
CA SER A 450 -14.08 -4.94 -5.04
C SER A 450 -15.53 -4.65 -4.69
N VAL A 451 -16.25 -5.66 -4.21
CA VAL A 451 -17.62 -5.50 -3.65
C VAL A 451 -17.61 -4.72 -2.34
N THR A 452 -16.46 -4.63 -1.68
CA THR A 452 -16.27 -3.90 -0.43
C THR A 452 -15.79 -2.47 -0.64
N PHE A 453 -15.58 -2.04 -1.89
CA PHE A 453 -15.22 -0.65 -2.17
C PHE A 453 -16.20 0.33 -1.49
N PRO A 454 -15.69 1.37 -0.80
CA PRO A 454 -14.30 1.81 -0.67
C PRO A 454 -13.57 1.28 0.60
N TRP A 455 -14.11 0.29 1.30
CA TRP A 455 -13.68 -0.12 2.65
C TRP A 455 -12.51 -1.11 2.69
N GLY A 456 -11.80 -1.29 1.60
CA GLY A 456 -10.60 -2.13 1.55
C GLY A 456 -10.87 -3.56 1.08
N TYR A 457 -9.82 -4.36 1.11
CA TYR A 457 -9.89 -5.77 0.75
C TYR A 457 -10.50 -6.59 1.88
N GLU A 458 -11.51 -7.40 1.57
CA GLU A 458 -11.77 -8.58 2.39
C GLU A 458 -10.61 -9.57 2.19
N LEU A 459 -9.62 -9.50 3.05
CA LEU A 459 -8.76 -10.66 3.23
C LEU A 459 -9.68 -11.81 3.65
N PRO A 460 -9.60 -12.99 3.00
CA PRO A 460 -10.39 -14.13 3.41
C PRO A 460 -10.18 -14.35 4.91
N ALA A 461 -11.27 -14.43 5.66
CA ALA A 461 -11.18 -14.73 7.08
C ALA A 461 -10.37 -16.03 7.23
N PRO A 462 -9.40 -16.09 8.16
CA PRO A 462 -8.69 -17.33 8.41
C PRO A 462 -9.71 -18.43 8.65
N PRO A 463 -9.50 -19.65 8.09
CA PRO A 463 -10.44 -20.74 8.29
C PRO A 463 -10.70 -20.93 9.77
N PRO A 464 -11.96 -21.12 10.18
CA PRO A 464 -12.27 -21.28 11.60
C PRO A 464 -11.41 -22.42 12.16
N PRO A 465 -10.83 -22.24 13.37
CA PRO A 465 -10.01 -23.27 13.97
C PRO A 465 -10.79 -24.59 13.96
N LYS A 466 -10.21 -25.64 13.39
CA LYS A 466 -10.81 -26.97 13.34
C LYS A 466 -11.25 -27.30 14.78
N ARG A 467 -12.56 -27.39 15.01
CA ARG A 467 -13.08 -27.90 16.31
C ARG A 467 -12.36 -29.21 16.55
N LYS A 468 -11.57 -29.26 17.63
CA LYS A 468 -11.05 -30.54 18.11
C LYS A 468 -12.28 -31.41 18.32
N THR A 469 -12.48 -32.42 17.49
CA THR A 469 -13.46 -33.48 17.72
C THR A 469 -13.05 -34.11 19.02
N THR A 470 -13.73 -33.75 20.10
CA THR A 470 -13.65 -34.47 21.34
C THR A 470 -14.02 -35.91 21.02
N ALA A 471 -13.07 -36.81 21.22
CA ALA A 471 -13.34 -38.24 21.08
C ALA A 471 -14.62 -38.56 21.86
N PRO A 472 -15.53 -39.38 21.30
CA PRO A 472 -16.72 -39.77 22.03
C PRO A 472 -16.30 -40.43 23.35
N PRO A 473 -17.00 -40.15 24.46
CA PRO A 473 -16.67 -40.77 25.75
C PRO A 473 -16.72 -42.30 25.60
N PRO A 474 -15.77 -43.02 26.23
CA PRO A 474 -15.76 -44.46 26.17
C PRO A 474 -17.11 -45.00 26.62
N SER A 475 -17.72 -45.86 25.79
CA SER A 475 -18.97 -46.52 26.10
C SER A 475 -18.85 -47.29 27.43
N ALA A 476 -19.67 -46.88 28.39
CA ALA A 476 -19.76 -47.60 29.65
C ALA A 476 -20.20 -49.05 29.37
N THR A 477 -19.30 -49.99 29.59
CA THR A 477 -19.60 -51.42 29.68
C THR A 477 -20.54 -51.60 30.87
N LYS A 478 -21.78 -52.00 30.58
CA LYS A 478 -22.71 -52.46 31.61
C LYS A 478 -22.21 -53.81 32.19
N PRO A 479 -22.40 -54.00 33.50
CA PRO A 479 -22.05 -55.25 34.17
C PRO A 479 -22.92 -56.45 33.77
#